data_abd376adb1a8cbce7f847ac39f7a4a97
#
_entry.id   abd376adb1a8cbce7f847ac39f7a4a97
#
_cell.length_a   1.000
_cell.length_b   1.000
_cell.length_c   1.000
_cell.angle_alpha   90.00
_cell.angle_beta   90.00
_cell.angle_gamma   90.00
#
_symmetry.space_group_name_H-M   'P 1'
#
loop_
_entity.id
_entity.type
_entity.pdbx_description
1 polymer ?
#
loop_
_entity_poly.entity_id
_entity_poly.type
_entity_poly.pdbx_seq_one_letter_code
_entity_poly.pdbx_strand_id
1 'polypeptide(L)'
;MARRFLLVFLVALAAMTLSALADPIAKVVAVVGSPTSSGPGGNRTLAAGADIFEKDKISVSSGNAQILFNDGTKLVVGPGSTLVISTYLMQGDGSSAQDFSIKALRGTFRFITGKSPKNAYDIQTANATIGIRGTGFDFWVQNATGVAVLKGKVRLCNKLGSKACVDLNPQCEIGTTENGGAKKLTEGSLASRLKGHLPYILNQSSLRTQFRLDVTACKNVQANSIKPDPLLERDGKRSQDSPPPRPPGKN
;
A
#
# COMPACT_ATOMS: atom_id res chain seq x y z
N MET A 1 21.72 -51.86 36.69
CA MET A 1 21.61 -51.70 35.20
C MET A 1 20.44 -50.85 34.78
N ALA A 2 19.24 -50.96 35.37
CA ALA A 2 18.03 -50.16 34.98
C ALA A 2 18.23 -48.63 35.08
N ARG A 3 18.98 -48.12 36.07
CA ARG A 3 19.18 -46.67 36.30
C ARG A 3 20.03 -46.00 35.20
N ARG A 4 20.94 -46.75 34.54
CA ARG A 4 21.77 -46.26 33.40
C ARG A 4 20.95 -46.19 32.10
N PHE A 5 20.02 -47.10 31.90
CA PHE A 5 19.13 -47.09 30.73
C PHE A 5 18.13 -45.96 30.79
N LEU A 6 17.63 -45.62 31.97
CA LEU A 6 16.68 -44.51 32.17
C LEU A 6 17.32 -43.12 31.83
N LEU A 7 18.59 -42.95 32.22
CA LEU A 7 19.31 -41.69 31.92
C LEU A 7 19.62 -41.53 30.43
N VAL A 8 19.97 -42.60 29.71
CA VAL A 8 20.20 -42.58 28.27
C VAL A 8 18.90 -42.29 27.50
N PHE A 9 17.78 -42.83 27.97
CA PHE A 9 16.46 -42.59 27.35
C PHE A 9 15.99 -41.15 27.55
N LEU A 10 16.25 -40.54 28.71
CA LEU A 10 15.94 -39.13 28.98
C LEU A 10 16.80 -38.15 28.18
N VAL A 11 18.07 -38.46 27.93
CA VAL A 11 18.96 -37.65 27.11
C VAL A 11 18.60 -37.77 25.61
N ALA A 12 18.16 -38.94 25.14
CA ALA A 12 17.69 -39.13 23.77
C ALA A 12 16.35 -38.39 23.48
N LEU A 13 15.45 -38.26 24.47
CA LEU A 13 14.19 -37.56 24.31
C LEU A 13 14.35 -36.02 24.30
N ALA A 14 15.40 -35.49 24.95
CA ALA A 14 15.71 -34.07 24.94
C ALA A 14 16.32 -33.56 23.62
N ALA A 15 16.83 -34.45 22.77
CA ALA A 15 17.44 -34.08 21.46
C ALA A 15 16.46 -33.92 20.30
N MET A 16 15.16 -34.16 20.49
CA MET A 16 14.16 -34.14 19.40
C MET A 16 13.28 -32.89 19.33
N THR A 17 13.66 -31.77 19.94
CA THR A 17 13.02 -30.50 19.63
C THR A 17 13.58 -29.92 18.33
N LEU A 18 13.28 -30.56 17.18
CA LEU A 18 13.43 -29.89 15.90
C LEU A 18 12.46 -28.70 15.91
N SER A 19 13.02 -27.51 16.08
CA SER A 19 12.27 -26.29 15.78
C SER A 19 11.85 -26.35 14.31
N ALA A 20 10.58 -26.55 14.05
CA ALA A 20 10.02 -26.42 12.71
C ALA A 20 10.35 -25.01 12.23
N LEU A 21 11.32 -24.86 11.34
CA LEU A 21 11.59 -23.59 10.66
C LEU A 21 10.37 -23.31 9.79
N ALA A 22 9.75 -22.13 10.01
CA ALA A 22 8.65 -21.71 9.15
C ALA A 22 9.18 -21.54 7.72
N ASP A 23 8.46 -22.06 6.74
CA ASP A 23 8.82 -21.88 5.34
C ASP A 23 8.65 -20.42 4.91
N PRO A 24 9.59 -19.86 4.14
CA PRO A 24 9.48 -18.51 3.63
C PRO A 24 8.36 -18.39 2.60
N ILE A 25 7.52 -17.40 2.77
CA ILE A 25 6.36 -17.13 1.90
C ILE A 25 6.64 -16.06 0.84
N ALA A 26 7.71 -15.31 1.02
CA ALA A 26 8.13 -14.23 0.12
C ALA A 26 9.61 -13.90 0.31
N LYS A 27 10.15 -13.14 -0.65
CA LYS A 27 11.51 -12.56 -0.57
C LYS A 27 11.45 -11.03 -0.75
N VAL A 28 12.33 -10.37 -0.02
CA VAL A 28 12.63 -8.95 -0.26
C VAL A 28 13.45 -8.83 -1.55
N VAL A 29 12.94 -8.09 -2.54
CA VAL A 29 13.62 -7.91 -3.85
C VAL A 29 14.53 -6.70 -3.84
N ALA A 30 14.12 -5.64 -3.14
CA ALA A 30 14.89 -4.41 -3.00
C ALA A 30 14.46 -3.65 -1.73
N VAL A 31 15.38 -2.85 -1.21
CA VAL A 31 15.12 -1.93 -0.10
C VAL A 31 15.74 -0.57 -0.39
N VAL A 32 15.12 0.47 0.19
CA VAL A 32 15.70 1.79 0.37
C VAL A 32 15.57 2.12 1.84
N GLY A 33 16.66 2.52 2.49
CA GLY A 33 16.71 2.68 3.95
C GLY A 33 16.91 1.34 4.68
N SER A 34 16.47 1.27 5.93
CA SER A 34 16.67 0.12 6.82
C SER A 34 15.32 -0.41 7.35
N PRO A 35 14.52 -1.06 6.49
CA PRO A 35 13.28 -1.71 6.93
C PRO A 35 13.60 -2.85 7.90
N THR A 36 12.67 -3.13 8.81
CA THR A 36 12.81 -4.21 9.80
C THR A 36 11.63 -5.16 9.72
N SER A 37 11.86 -6.39 10.16
CA SER A 37 10.81 -7.37 10.41
C SER A 37 10.94 -7.95 11.81
N SER A 38 9.80 -8.28 12.40
CA SER A 38 9.71 -9.04 13.65
C SER A 38 8.61 -10.11 13.51
N GLY A 39 8.93 -11.34 13.89
CA GLY A 39 8.02 -12.48 13.73
C GLY A 39 8.71 -13.80 13.95
N PRO A 40 8.23 -14.90 13.34
CA PRO A 40 8.82 -16.24 13.52
C PRO A 40 10.31 -16.33 13.13
N GLY A 41 10.74 -15.53 12.15
CA GLY A 41 12.17 -15.42 11.77
C GLY A 41 13.00 -14.51 12.69
N GLY A 42 12.47 -14.11 13.86
CA GLY A 42 13.11 -13.19 14.81
C GLY A 42 13.03 -11.72 14.40
N ASN A 43 13.69 -10.88 15.19
CA ASN A 43 13.85 -9.45 14.88
C ASN A 43 15.04 -9.27 13.95
N ARG A 44 14.83 -8.69 12.78
CA ARG A 44 15.89 -8.54 11.78
C ARG A 44 15.73 -7.28 10.92
N THR A 45 16.84 -6.71 10.50
CA THR A 45 16.85 -5.71 9.42
C THR A 45 16.70 -6.44 8.09
N LEU A 46 15.83 -5.93 7.23
CA LEU A 46 15.58 -6.51 5.92
C LEU A 46 16.58 -5.95 4.90
N ALA A 47 17.14 -6.84 4.10
CA ALA A 47 17.98 -6.54 2.94
C ALA A 47 17.42 -7.27 1.72
N ALA A 48 17.92 -6.95 0.52
CA ALA A 48 17.58 -7.71 -0.68
C ALA A 48 17.99 -9.19 -0.51
N GLY A 49 17.11 -10.10 -0.86
CA GLY A 49 17.25 -11.55 -0.66
C GLY A 49 16.71 -12.06 0.68
N ALA A 50 16.40 -11.20 1.64
CA ALA A 50 15.87 -11.62 2.94
C ALA A 50 14.53 -12.34 2.81
N ASP A 51 14.35 -13.41 3.57
CA ASP A 51 13.11 -14.17 3.64
C ASP A 51 12.05 -13.43 4.47
N ILE A 52 10.81 -13.60 4.05
CA ILE A 52 9.62 -13.12 4.75
C ILE A 52 8.77 -14.34 5.11
N PHE A 53 8.23 -14.32 6.33
CA PHE A 53 7.44 -15.41 6.90
C PHE A 53 6.02 -14.96 7.20
N GLU A 54 5.10 -15.92 7.28
CA GLU A 54 3.78 -15.66 7.85
C GLU A 54 3.93 -15.12 9.29
N LYS A 55 3.05 -14.22 9.69
CA LYS A 55 3.08 -13.47 10.96
C LYS A 55 4.23 -12.45 11.09
N ASP A 56 5.05 -12.25 10.06
CA ASP A 56 6.01 -11.15 10.09
C ASP A 56 5.30 -9.80 10.17
N LYS A 57 5.74 -8.98 11.12
CA LYS A 57 5.42 -7.56 11.21
C LYS A 57 6.54 -6.76 10.57
N ILE A 58 6.24 -6.13 9.45
CA ILE A 58 7.21 -5.35 8.66
C ILE A 58 7.02 -3.88 8.98
N SER A 59 8.13 -3.19 9.28
CA SER A 59 8.15 -1.76 9.61
C SER A 59 9.19 -1.03 8.76
N VAL A 60 8.78 0.10 8.18
CA VAL A 60 9.61 0.98 7.36
C VAL A 60 9.50 2.39 7.89
N SER A 61 10.54 2.92 8.50
CA SER A 61 10.56 4.31 9.00
C SER A 61 10.75 5.30 7.85
N SER A 62 11.73 5.04 6.98
CA SER A 62 12.03 5.82 5.78
C SER A 62 12.39 4.90 4.62
N GLY A 63 12.21 5.38 3.38
CA GLY A 63 12.47 4.59 2.18
C GLY A 63 11.36 3.58 1.87
N ASN A 64 11.72 2.35 1.47
CA ASN A 64 10.74 1.30 1.16
C ASN A 64 11.34 -0.10 1.23
N ALA A 65 10.46 -1.11 1.40
CA ALA A 65 10.75 -2.51 1.16
C ALA A 65 9.87 -3.04 0.02
N GLN A 66 10.46 -3.70 -0.96
CA GLN A 66 9.78 -4.30 -2.11
C GLN A 66 9.82 -5.82 -1.96
N ILE A 67 8.65 -6.43 -1.82
CA ILE A 67 8.48 -7.82 -1.43
C ILE A 67 7.75 -8.57 -2.55
N LEU A 68 8.32 -9.70 -2.97
CA LEU A 68 7.74 -10.61 -3.95
C LEU A 68 7.33 -11.91 -3.25
N PHE A 69 6.05 -12.21 -3.24
CA PHE A 69 5.48 -13.43 -2.68
C PHE A 69 5.59 -14.61 -3.66
N ASN A 70 5.50 -15.81 -3.14
CA ASN A 70 5.66 -17.04 -3.92
C ASN A 70 4.58 -17.21 -5.02
N ASP A 71 3.38 -16.65 -4.81
CA ASP A 71 2.32 -16.60 -5.84
C ASP A 71 2.52 -15.49 -6.90
N GLY A 72 3.61 -14.73 -6.83
CA GLY A 72 3.91 -13.61 -7.70
C GLY A 72 3.27 -12.28 -7.29
N THR A 73 2.54 -12.23 -6.18
CA THR A 73 2.05 -10.97 -5.59
C THR A 73 3.21 -10.06 -5.21
N LYS A 74 3.06 -8.77 -5.46
CA LYS A 74 4.06 -7.76 -5.17
C LYS A 74 3.50 -6.74 -4.19
N LEU A 75 4.29 -6.48 -3.15
CA LEU A 75 3.97 -5.51 -2.12
C LEU A 75 5.11 -4.52 -1.97
N VAL A 76 4.80 -3.23 -2.00
CA VAL A 76 5.73 -2.17 -1.57
C VAL A 76 5.23 -1.65 -0.24
N VAL A 77 6.08 -1.70 0.76
CA VAL A 77 5.87 -1.07 2.07
C VAL A 77 6.65 0.23 2.06
N GLY A 78 5.94 1.35 2.08
CA GLY A 78 6.51 2.68 1.93
C GLY A 78 6.95 3.34 3.24
N PRO A 79 7.37 4.61 3.20
CA PRO A 79 7.86 5.31 4.37
C PRO A 79 6.76 5.48 5.43
N GLY A 80 7.15 5.43 6.72
CA GLY A 80 6.24 5.54 7.86
C GLY A 80 5.28 4.37 8.02
N SER A 81 5.51 3.24 7.35
CA SER A 81 4.55 2.15 7.25
C SER A 81 4.83 1.00 8.21
N THR A 82 3.75 0.37 8.62
CA THR A 82 3.80 -0.89 9.38
C THR A 82 2.64 -1.78 8.94
N LEU A 83 2.92 -3.04 8.64
CA LEU A 83 1.93 -4.07 8.35
C LEU A 83 2.30 -5.41 8.99
N VAL A 84 1.31 -6.29 9.10
CA VAL A 84 1.48 -7.69 9.51
C VAL A 84 0.96 -8.57 8.37
N ILE A 85 1.71 -9.60 8.00
CA ILE A 85 1.24 -10.69 7.14
C ILE A 85 0.48 -11.66 8.04
N SER A 86 -0.85 -11.64 7.98
CA SER A 86 -1.69 -12.39 8.93
C SER A 86 -1.81 -13.85 8.56
N THR A 87 -1.97 -14.15 7.27
CA THR A 87 -2.10 -15.51 6.73
C THR A 87 -1.52 -15.58 5.34
N TYR A 88 -0.86 -16.69 5.03
CA TYR A 88 -0.43 -17.02 3.68
C TYR A 88 -0.44 -18.54 3.50
N LEU A 89 -1.55 -19.07 2.99
CA LEU A 89 -1.74 -20.49 2.76
C LEU A 89 -1.70 -20.78 1.26
N MET A 90 -0.70 -21.55 0.82
CA MET A 90 -0.60 -22.00 -0.57
C MET A 90 -1.56 -23.15 -0.86
N GLN A 91 -2.03 -23.24 -2.10
CA GLN A 91 -2.68 -24.45 -2.61
C GLN A 91 -1.67 -25.59 -2.69
N GLY A 92 -2.17 -26.84 -2.69
CA GLY A 92 -1.31 -28.02 -2.65
C GLY A 92 -0.35 -28.17 -3.83
N ASP A 93 -0.59 -27.50 -4.96
CA ASP A 93 0.30 -27.46 -6.13
C ASP A 93 1.39 -26.37 -6.03
N GLY A 94 1.36 -25.55 -4.98
CA GLY A 94 2.34 -24.46 -4.75
C GLY A 94 2.26 -23.30 -5.76
N SER A 95 1.27 -23.26 -6.66
CA SER A 95 1.22 -22.27 -7.74
C SER A 95 0.51 -20.97 -7.35
N SER A 96 -0.40 -21.02 -6.38
CA SER A 96 -1.21 -19.90 -5.94
C SER A 96 -1.56 -20.00 -4.46
N ALA A 97 -1.85 -18.87 -3.82
CA ALA A 97 -2.36 -18.87 -2.46
C ALA A 97 -3.87 -19.15 -2.44
N GLN A 98 -4.29 -19.99 -1.50
CA GLN A 98 -5.70 -20.22 -1.17
C GLN A 98 -6.22 -19.14 -0.23
N ASP A 99 -5.37 -18.67 0.68
CA ASP A 99 -5.66 -17.57 1.61
C ASP A 99 -4.42 -16.68 1.75
N PHE A 100 -4.61 -15.40 1.51
CA PHE A 100 -3.57 -14.38 1.65
C PHE A 100 -4.15 -13.14 2.34
N SER A 101 -3.86 -13.00 3.60
CA SER A 101 -4.36 -11.90 4.42
C SER A 101 -3.23 -11.02 4.94
N ILE A 102 -3.38 -9.70 4.77
CA ILE A 102 -2.51 -8.70 5.38
C ILE A 102 -3.32 -7.71 6.22
N LYS A 103 -2.72 -7.25 7.33
CA LYS A 103 -3.25 -6.18 8.16
C LYS A 103 -2.32 -4.99 8.11
N ALA A 104 -2.70 -3.98 7.34
CA ALA A 104 -1.99 -2.71 7.29
C ALA A 104 -2.38 -1.84 8.49
N LEU A 105 -1.40 -1.47 9.31
CA LEU A 105 -1.62 -0.74 10.55
C LEU A 105 -1.53 0.77 10.34
N ARG A 106 -0.56 1.21 9.53
CA ARG A 106 -0.35 2.61 9.15
C ARG A 106 0.60 2.73 7.97
N GLY A 107 0.57 3.87 7.29
CA GLY A 107 1.54 4.25 6.26
C GLY A 107 0.99 4.16 4.84
N THR A 108 1.87 3.98 3.86
CA THR A 108 1.56 3.92 2.44
C THR A 108 2.09 2.64 1.81
N PHE A 109 1.32 2.09 0.88
CA PHE A 109 1.56 0.78 0.32
C PHE A 109 1.22 0.77 -1.17
N ARG A 110 1.91 -0.10 -1.93
CA ARG A 110 1.48 -0.53 -3.27
C ARG A 110 1.26 -2.03 -3.24
N PHE A 111 0.15 -2.47 -3.79
CA PHE A 111 -0.21 -3.88 -3.90
C PHE A 111 -0.52 -4.23 -5.36
N ILE A 112 0.10 -5.30 -5.85
CA ILE A 112 -0.11 -5.83 -7.20
C ILE A 112 -0.38 -7.31 -7.06
N THR A 113 -1.57 -7.76 -7.46
CA THR A 113 -1.97 -9.17 -7.36
C THR A 113 -1.10 -10.08 -8.21
N GLY A 114 -0.83 -11.26 -7.68
CA GLY A 114 -0.14 -12.34 -8.38
C GLY A 114 -1.10 -13.28 -9.10
N LYS A 115 -0.81 -14.57 -9.04
CA LYS A 115 -1.56 -15.64 -9.72
C LYS A 115 -2.74 -16.17 -8.90
N SER A 116 -2.81 -15.87 -7.61
CA SER A 116 -3.85 -16.36 -6.71
C SER A 116 -5.24 -15.89 -7.13
N PRO A 117 -6.30 -16.67 -6.85
CA PRO A 117 -7.69 -16.28 -7.08
C PRO A 117 -8.01 -14.97 -6.37
N LYS A 118 -8.86 -14.16 -6.95
CA LYS A 118 -9.17 -12.80 -6.43
C LYS A 118 -9.78 -12.82 -5.03
N ASN A 119 -10.53 -13.85 -4.70
CA ASN A 119 -11.15 -14.07 -3.40
C ASN A 119 -10.17 -14.61 -2.34
N ALA A 120 -8.95 -15.00 -2.73
CA ALA A 120 -7.91 -15.38 -1.78
C ALA A 120 -7.32 -14.18 -1.02
N TYR A 121 -7.44 -12.98 -1.57
CA TYR A 121 -6.82 -11.79 -0.98
C TYR A 121 -7.77 -11.09 0.00
N ASP A 122 -7.31 -10.93 1.24
CA ASP A 122 -7.97 -10.13 2.29
C ASP A 122 -7.03 -9.05 2.81
N ILE A 123 -7.28 -7.80 2.46
CA ILE A 123 -6.50 -6.66 2.94
C ILE A 123 -7.33 -5.87 3.94
N GLN A 124 -6.87 -5.84 5.16
CA GLN A 124 -7.52 -5.19 6.28
C GLN A 124 -6.72 -4.03 6.83
N THR A 125 -7.43 -3.02 7.30
CA THR A 125 -6.92 -1.92 8.10
C THR A 125 -7.74 -1.80 9.40
N ALA A 126 -7.43 -0.83 10.24
CA ALA A 126 -8.22 -0.57 11.44
C ALA A 126 -9.67 -0.18 11.10
N ASN A 127 -9.87 0.56 10.00
CA ASN A 127 -11.16 1.17 9.64
C ASN A 127 -11.74 0.71 8.29
N ALA A 128 -11.06 -0.18 7.56
CA ALA A 128 -11.52 -0.65 6.26
C ALA A 128 -11.17 -2.09 5.96
N THR A 129 -11.92 -2.67 5.01
CA THR A 129 -11.52 -3.83 4.21
C THR A 129 -11.39 -3.42 2.76
N ILE A 130 -10.40 -3.97 2.07
CA ILE A 130 -10.10 -3.71 0.66
C ILE A 130 -10.27 -5.01 -0.11
N GLY A 131 -11.41 -5.15 -0.77
CA GLY A 131 -11.71 -6.29 -1.65
C GLY A 131 -11.11 -6.09 -3.05
N ILE A 132 -10.52 -7.14 -3.60
CA ILE A 132 -9.70 -7.07 -4.81
C ILE A 132 -10.36 -7.82 -5.97
N ARG A 133 -10.28 -7.22 -7.18
CA ARG A 133 -10.74 -7.85 -8.43
C ARG A 133 -9.68 -7.77 -9.54
N GLY A 134 -8.49 -8.40 -9.30
CA GLY A 134 -7.38 -8.49 -10.27
C GLY A 134 -6.72 -7.14 -10.50
N THR A 135 -5.91 -6.66 -9.53
CA THR A 135 -5.61 -5.25 -9.41
C THR A 135 -4.14 -4.91 -9.20
N GLY A 136 -3.82 -3.64 -9.53
CA GLY A 136 -2.69 -2.91 -8.98
C GLY A 136 -3.20 -1.59 -8.43
N PHE A 137 -2.93 -1.30 -7.18
CA PHE A 137 -3.40 -0.12 -6.49
C PHE A 137 -2.42 0.34 -5.42
N ASP A 138 -2.47 1.63 -5.11
CA ASP A 138 -1.81 2.22 -3.97
C ASP A 138 -2.84 2.52 -2.88
N PHE A 139 -2.45 2.40 -1.63
CA PHE A 139 -3.32 2.74 -0.52
C PHE A 139 -2.54 3.32 0.66
N TRP A 140 -3.24 4.09 1.48
CA TRP A 140 -2.68 4.62 2.73
C TRP A 140 -3.59 4.30 3.91
N VAL A 141 -2.99 4.24 5.07
CA VAL A 141 -3.66 4.03 6.36
C VAL A 141 -3.16 5.05 7.36
N GLN A 142 -4.06 5.87 7.84
CA GLN A 142 -3.88 6.83 8.93
C GLN A 142 -5.16 6.84 9.79
N ASN A 143 -5.73 8.01 10.07
CA ASN A 143 -7.06 8.13 10.69
C ASN A 143 -8.18 7.57 9.79
N ALA A 144 -7.92 7.48 8.51
CA ALA A 144 -8.76 6.85 7.49
C ALA A 144 -7.92 5.94 6.60
N THR A 145 -8.59 5.07 5.84
CA THR A 145 -7.99 4.32 4.74
C THR A 145 -8.39 4.95 3.43
N GLY A 146 -7.43 5.16 2.54
CA GLY A 146 -7.71 5.55 1.18
C GLY A 146 -7.03 4.65 0.18
N VAL A 147 -7.63 4.52 -1.00
CA VAL A 147 -7.18 3.65 -2.08
C VAL A 147 -7.23 4.38 -3.41
N ALA A 148 -6.17 4.31 -4.20
CA ALA A 148 -6.10 4.76 -5.59
C ALA A 148 -5.92 3.56 -6.52
N VAL A 149 -6.85 3.35 -7.45
CA VAL A 149 -6.83 2.20 -8.36
C VAL A 149 -6.09 2.55 -9.64
N LEU A 150 -5.02 1.80 -9.94
CA LEU A 150 -4.19 1.97 -11.12
C LEU A 150 -4.52 0.92 -12.20
N LYS A 151 -4.89 -0.30 -11.76
CA LYS A 151 -5.27 -1.40 -12.67
C LYS A 151 -6.35 -2.25 -12.01
N GLY A 152 -7.33 -2.73 -12.78
CA GLY A 152 -8.41 -3.61 -12.29
C GLY A 152 -9.45 -2.85 -11.46
N LYS A 153 -10.05 -3.47 -10.46
CA LYS A 153 -11.11 -2.90 -9.62
C LYS A 153 -10.89 -3.19 -8.15
N VAL A 154 -11.26 -2.25 -7.29
CA VAL A 154 -11.21 -2.41 -5.82
C VAL A 154 -12.57 -2.07 -5.22
N ARG A 155 -12.99 -2.85 -4.24
CA ARG A 155 -14.11 -2.51 -3.37
C ARG A 155 -13.57 -2.08 -2.01
N LEU A 156 -13.74 -0.82 -1.66
CA LEU A 156 -13.37 -0.26 -0.37
C LEU A 156 -14.60 -0.23 0.53
N CYS A 157 -14.57 -0.96 1.64
CA CYS A 157 -15.65 -0.99 2.62
C CYS A 157 -15.18 -0.41 3.96
N ASN A 158 -15.97 0.51 4.54
CA ASN A 158 -15.74 0.99 5.88
C ASN A 158 -16.12 -0.09 6.92
N LYS A 159 -15.29 -0.31 7.92
CA LYS A 159 -15.55 -1.23 9.04
C LYS A 159 -16.23 -0.55 10.22
N LEU A 160 -16.14 0.76 10.30
CA LEU A 160 -16.68 1.61 11.36
C LEU A 160 -17.94 2.31 10.86
N GLY A 161 -18.87 2.63 11.75
CA GLY A 161 -20.07 3.36 11.40
C GLY A 161 -20.97 2.65 10.40
N SER A 162 -21.26 3.27 9.26
CA SER A 162 -22.28 2.84 8.29
C SER A 162 -21.97 1.50 7.58
N LYS A 163 -20.77 0.94 7.70
CA LYS A 163 -20.31 -0.22 6.93
C LYS A 163 -20.49 -0.08 5.40
N ALA A 164 -20.59 1.16 4.91
CA ALA A 164 -20.77 1.46 3.49
C ALA A 164 -19.56 1.02 2.68
N CYS A 165 -19.80 0.62 1.43
CA CYS A 165 -18.78 0.26 0.48
C CYS A 165 -18.85 1.16 -0.77
N VAL A 166 -17.70 1.34 -1.43
CA VAL A 166 -17.60 1.99 -2.73
C VAL A 166 -16.77 1.14 -3.68
N ASP A 167 -17.24 0.98 -4.90
CA ASP A 167 -16.48 0.32 -5.96
C ASP A 167 -15.64 1.36 -6.71
N LEU A 168 -14.34 1.08 -6.84
CA LEU A 168 -13.35 1.92 -7.50
C LEU A 168 -12.85 1.23 -8.75
N ASN A 169 -12.81 1.98 -9.86
CA ASN A 169 -12.36 1.52 -11.16
C ASN A 169 -10.94 2.02 -11.46
N PRO A 170 -10.26 1.49 -12.54
CA PRO A 170 -9.01 2.04 -12.99
C PRO A 170 -9.17 3.50 -13.46
N GLN A 171 -8.08 4.15 -13.87
CA GLN A 171 -7.99 5.56 -14.25
C GLN A 171 -7.92 6.53 -13.06
N CYS A 172 -7.26 6.06 -11.98
CA CYS A 172 -7.02 6.88 -10.80
C CYS A 172 -8.27 7.28 -10.00
N GLU A 173 -9.31 6.43 -10.01
CA GLU A 173 -10.35 6.63 -9.00
C GLU A 173 -9.78 6.43 -7.60
N ILE A 174 -10.04 7.40 -6.73
CA ILE A 174 -9.60 7.38 -5.34
C ILE A 174 -10.82 7.34 -4.42
N GLY A 175 -10.82 6.40 -3.50
CA GLY A 175 -11.82 6.30 -2.42
C GLY A 175 -11.19 6.44 -1.05
N THR A 176 -12.00 6.85 -0.08
CA THR A 176 -11.59 6.97 1.33
C THR A 176 -12.69 6.59 2.29
N THR A 177 -12.31 6.16 3.50
CA THR A 177 -13.23 5.86 4.61
C THR A 177 -13.36 7.02 5.60
N GLU A 178 -13.04 8.24 5.20
CA GLU A 178 -13.20 9.43 6.04
C GLU A 178 -14.66 9.68 6.42
N ASN A 179 -14.86 10.27 7.62
CA ASN A 179 -16.17 10.65 8.15
C ASN A 179 -17.16 9.47 8.32
N GLY A 180 -16.64 8.28 8.66
CA GLY A 180 -17.46 7.12 9.03
C GLY A 180 -18.17 6.42 7.87
N GLY A 181 -17.82 6.74 6.60
CA GLY A 181 -18.35 6.09 5.40
C GLY A 181 -17.29 5.78 4.38
N ALA A 182 -17.63 5.03 3.32
CA ALA A 182 -16.76 4.83 2.17
C ALA A 182 -17.30 5.67 1.00
N LYS A 183 -16.44 6.51 0.39
CA LYS A 183 -16.83 7.40 -0.71
C LYS A 183 -15.70 7.59 -1.71
N LYS A 184 -16.05 7.92 -2.96
CA LYS A 184 -15.09 8.42 -3.95
C LYS A 184 -14.71 9.85 -3.63
N LEU A 185 -13.45 10.20 -3.88
CA LEU A 185 -12.99 11.58 -3.79
C LEU A 185 -13.35 12.35 -5.07
N THR A 186 -13.70 13.63 -4.89
CA THR A 186 -13.93 14.57 -5.99
C THR A 186 -12.59 15.14 -6.50
N GLU A 187 -12.56 15.66 -7.73
CA GLU A 187 -11.36 16.20 -8.38
C GLU A 187 -10.63 17.24 -7.52
N GLY A 188 -11.34 18.16 -6.86
CA GLY A 188 -10.74 19.21 -6.04
C GLY A 188 -9.92 18.71 -4.84
N SER A 189 -10.19 17.49 -4.36
CA SER A 189 -9.44 16.88 -3.23
C SER A 189 -8.34 15.91 -3.67
N LEU A 190 -8.33 15.50 -4.95
CA LEU A 190 -7.41 14.46 -5.45
C LEU A 190 -5.95 14.87 -5.38
N ALA A 191 -5.61 16.08 -5.83
CA ALA A 191 -4.22 16.56 -5.90
C ALA A 191 -3.54 16.57 -4.53
N SER A 192 -4.23 17.03 -3.48
CA SER A 192 -3.69 17.05 -2.11
C SER A 192 -3.48 15.63 -1.56
N ARG A 193 -4.40 14.71 -1.85
CA ARG A 193 -4.29 13.31 -1.41
C ARG A 193 -3.16 12.56 -2.12
N LEU A 194 -3.00 12.78 -3.42
CA LEU A 194 -1.90 12.22 -4.19
C LEU A 194 -0.55 12.67 -3.60
N LYS A 195 -0.38 13.97 -3.35
CA LYS A 195 0.85 14.53 -2.82
C LYS A 195 1.15 14.08 -1.39
N GLY A 196 0.12 14.01 -0.53
CA GLY A 196 0.32 13.73 0.89
C GLY A 196 0.46 12.24 1.23
N HIS A 197 -0.13 11.33 0.42
CA HIS A 197 -0.30 9.93 0.85
C HIS A 197 0.15 8.87 -0.15
N LEU A 198 0.36 9.23 -1.43
CA LEU A 198 0.59 8.26 -2.51
C LEU A 198 1.89 8.55 -3.28
N PRO A 199 3.07 8.44 -2.64
CA PRO A 199 4.36 8.83 -3.22
C PRO A 199 4.69 8.06 -4.49
N TYR A 200 4.25 6.81 -4.65
CA TYR A 200 4.56 5.98 -5.81
C TYR A 200 3.74 6.33 -7.05
N ILE A 201 2.65 7.06 -6.91
CA ILE A 201 1.95 7.66 -8.05
C ILE A 201 2.75 8.83 -8.61
N LEU A 202 3.37 9.62 -7.74
CA LEU A 202 4.17 10.78 -8.13
C LEU A 202 5.55 10.39 -8.67
N ASN A 203 6.23 9.47 -8.00
CA ASN A 203 7.58 9.04 -8.36
C ASN A 203 7.79 7.55 -8.08
N GLN A 204 8.16 6.81 -9.11
CA GLN A 204 8.45 5.37 -9.05
C GLN A 204 9.95 5.05 -9.25
N SER A 205 10.84 6.04 -9.23
CA SER A 205 12.27 5.84 -9.54
C SER A 205 12.95 4.85 -8.58
N SER A 206 12.55 4.83 -7.30
CA SER A 206 13.05 3.91 -6.28
C SER A 206 12.53 2.47 -6.41
N LEU A 207 11.52 2.23 -7.27
CA LEU A 207 10.93 0.92 -7.44
C LEU A 207 11.58 0.15 -8.59
N ARG A 208 11.81 -1.14 -8.38
CA ARG A 208 12.15 -2.09 -9.45
C ARG A 208 11.05 -2.10 -10.50
N THR A 209 11.42 -2.30 -11.76
CA THR A 209 10.49 -2.22 -12.91
C THR A 209 9.21 -3.05 -12.72
N GLN A 210 9.34 -4.26 -12.19
CA GLN A 210 8.19 -5.15 -11.94
C GLN A 210 7.22 -4.66 -10.86
N PHE A 211 7.58 -3.66 -10.05
CA PHE A 211 6.73 -3.02 -9.03
C PHE A 211 6.14 -1.70 -9.52
N ARG A 212 6.47 -1.27 -10.74
CA ARG A 212 5.92 -0.05 -11.34
C ARG A 212 4.59 -0.34 -12.02
N LEU A 213 3.72 0.64 -11.98
CA LEU A 213 2.42 0.62 -12.65
C LEU A 213 2.29 1.87 -13.53
N ASP A 214 1.40 1.83 -14.52
CA ASP A 214 1.02 3.03 -15.25
C ASP A 214 0.24 3.98 -14.31
N VAL A 215 0.74 5.17 -14.16
CA VAL A 215 0.18 6.25 -13.31
C VAL A 215 -0.24 7.47 -14.12
N THR A 216 -0.28 7.37 -15.45
CA THR A 216 -0.54 8.49 -16.37
C THR A 216 -1.88 9.14 -16.07
N ALA A 217 -2.92 8.35 -15.85
CA ALA A 217 -4.25 8.87 -15.49
C ALA A 217 -4.23 9.72 -14.21
N CYS A 218 -3.47 9.30 -13.19
CA CYS A 218 -3.33 10.03 -11.94
C CYS A 218 -2.58 11.37 -12.10
N LYS A 219 -1.57 11.39 -12.96
CA LYS A 219 -0.82 12.61 -13.26
C LYS A 219 -1.67 13.64 -14.01
N ASN A 220 -2.51 13.18 -14.92
CA ASN A 220 -3.44 14.04 -15.66
C ASN A 220 -4.47 14.70 -14.71
N VAL A 221 -5.02 13.95 -13.77
CA VAL A 221 -5.91 14.49 -12.73
C VAL A 221 -5.22 15.57 -11.92
N GLN A 222 -3.96 15.35 -11.53
CA GLN A 222 -3.17 16.35 -10.80
C GLN A 222 -2.94 17.61 -11.63
N ALA A 223 -2.58 17.48 -12.89
CA ALA A 223 -2.35 18.62 -13.79
C ALA A 223 -3.62 19.46 -14.00
N ASN A 224 -4.77 18.81 -14.17
CA ASN A 224 -6.05 19.49 -14.33
C ASN A 224 -6.50 20.24 -13.06
N SER A 225 -6.16 19.72 -11.88
CA SER A 225 -6.50 20.35 -10.59
C SER A 225 -5.66 21.60 -10.27
N ILE A 226 -4.57 21.86 -11.02
CA ILE A 226 -3.68 23.00 -10.83
C ILE A 226 -3.97 24.12 -11.85
N LYS A 227 -4.90 23.92 -12.80
CA LYS A 227 -5.28 24.98 -13.74
C LYS A 227 -5.86 26.17 -12.96
N PRO A 228 -5.34 27.40 -13.18
CA PRO A 228 -5.91 28.59 -12.60
C PRO A 228 -7.38 28.72 -13.02
N ASP A 229 -8.22 29.21 -12.12
CA ASP A 229 -9.61 29.51 -12.43
C ASP A 229 -9.64 30.54 -13.57
N PRO A 230 -10.28 30.23 -14.73
CA PRO A 230 -10.37 31.19 -15.83
C PRO A 230 -11.02 32.53 -15.46
N LEU A 231 -11.73 32.59 -14.32
CA LEU A 231 -12.36 33.80 -13.81
C LEU A 231 -11.32 34.74 -13.18
N LEU A 232 -10.22 34.23 -12.63
CA LEU A 232 -9.13 35.05 -12.06
C LEU A 232 -8.26 35.72 -13.16
N GLU A 233 -8.22 35.14 -14.37
CA GLU A 233 -7.52 35.73 -15.52
C GLU A 233 -8.31 36.90 -16.15
N ARG A 234 -9.63 36.97 -15.96
CA ARG A 234 -10.45 38.09 -16.46
C ARG A 234 -10.27 39.38 -15.68
N ASP A 235 -10.05 39.29 -14.36
CA ASP A 235 -9.87 40.49 -13.52
C ASP A 235 -8.46 41.13 -13.72
N GLY A 236 -7.45 40.35 -14.07
CA GLY A 236 -6.11 40.88 -14.38
C GLY A 236 -6.03 41.65 -15.71
N LYS A 237 -6.93 41.39 -16.67
CA LYS A 237 -7.00 42.14 -17.95
C LYS A 237 -7.81 43.44 -17.86
N ARG A 238 -8.72 43.56 -16.88
CA ARG A 238 -9.56 44.74 -16.75
C ARG A 238 -8.89 45.95 -16.15
N SER A 239 -7.71 45.78 -15.51
CA SER A 239 -6.93 46.90 -14.92
C SER A 239 -5.91 47.56 -15.88
N GLN A 240 -5.74 47.05 -17.10
CA GLN A 240 -4.85 47.63 -18.08
C GLN A 240 -5.50 48.55 -19.09
N ASP A 241 -6.84 48.57 -19.18
CA ASP A 241 -7.60 49.42 -20.10
C ASP A 241 -8.15 50.72 -19.46
N SER A 242 -7.50 51.21 -18.41
CA SER A 242 -7.85 52.55 -17.90
C SER A 242 -7.23 53.62 -18.81
N PRO A 243 -8.00 54.54 -19.40
CA PRO A 243 -7.45 55.58 -20.26
C PRO A 243 -6.55 56.54 -19.44
N PRO A 244 -5.50 57.08 -20.03
CA PRO A 244 -4.55 57.97 -19.35
C PRO A 244 -5.25 59.24 -18.86
N PRO A 245 -4.82 59.81 -17.72
CA PRO A 245 -5.44 61.05 -17.18
C PRO A 245 -5.27 62.21 -18.16
N ARG A 246 -6.32 63.03 -18.33
CA ARG A 246 -6.36 64.20 -19.19
C ARG A 246 -5.36 65.25 -18.69
N PRO A 247 -4.58 65.92 -19.56
CA PRO A 247 -3.64 66.92 -19.15
C PRO A 247 -4.37 68.16 -18.57
N PRO A 248 -3.78 68.89 -17.60
CA PRO A 248 -4.38 70.09 -17.00
C PRO A 248 -4.55 71.20 -18.04
N GLY A 249 -5.75 71.78 -18.08
CA GLY A 249 -6.05 72.94 -18.95
C GLY A 249 -5.20 74.14 -18.55
N LYS A 250 -4.61 74.79 -19.55
CA LYS A 250 -3.98 76.07 -19.39
C LYS A 250 -5.08 77.17 -19.35
N ASN A 251 -5.15 77.92 -18.26
CA ASN A 251 -5.75 79.26 -18.20
C ASN A 251 -4.75 80.27 -18.70
#